data_280342687d11c43d8adf3b9aac7248d9
#
_entry.id   280342687d11c43d8adf3b9aac7248d9
#
_cell.length_a   1.000
_cell.length_b   1.000
_cell.length_c   1.000
_cell.angle_alpha   90.00
_cell.angle_beta   90.00
_cell.angle_gamma   90.00
#
_symmetry.space_group_name_H-M   'P 1'
#
loop_
_entity.id
_entity.type
_entity.pdbx_description
1 polymer ?
#
loop_
_entity_poly.entity_id
_entity_poly.type
_entity_poly.pdbx_seq_one_letter_code
_entity_poly.pdbx_strand_id
1 'polypeptide(L)'
;MKKIIIAVAAVALLALTGCSKSKVVINGKADLEGKKIGVQAGTTGEWFVQDNIPGAQIASFKSGIDAALDLKNGAIDCVVLDELPAQEIVKRNPSLKIVRDPFFAENKEEYAIAVKKGNSALLANINDTINNMKKNGDYEKLVNAFMPADGNIQIPASEATSGEKVILGTNAAFPPFEYVEGKNIVGFDITMGEKIAKTAGRKLEVMDMAFDSLIPALQAGTIDFIAAGMSVTEERKKNVDFSVPYFASEQVIIVRK
;
A
#
# COMPACT_ATOMS: atom_id res chain seq x y z
N MET A 1 83.98 15.61 -11.51
CA MET A 1 82.99 14.68 -12.13
C MET A 1 81.74 14.64 -11.28
N LYS A 2 80.75 15.48 -11.60
CA LYS A 2 79.48 15.56 -10.86
C LYS A 2 78.41 14.76 -11.61
N LYS A 3 77.90 13.69 -11.05
CA LYS A 3 76.82 12.92 -11.60
C LYS A 3 75.52 13.57 -11.24
N ILE A 4 74.78 14.01 -12.26
CA ILE A 4 73.42 14.53 -12.15
C ILE A 4 72.47 13.34 -12.15
N ILE A 5 71.73 13.15 -11.07
CA ILE A 5 70.65 12.17 -10.95
C ILE A 5 69.36 12.91 -11.34
N ILE A 6 68.76 12.55 -12.49
CA ILE A 6 67.42 13.04 -12.89
C ILE A 6 66.39 12.12 -12.26
N ALA A 7 65.66 12.65 -11.30
CA ALA A 7 64.47 11.98 -10.72
C ALA A 7 63.27 12.23 -11.63
N VAL A 8 62.76 11.20 -12.28
CA VAL A 8 61.50 11.19 -13.04
C VAL A 8 60.35 10.99 -12.06
N ALA A 9 59.61 12.04 -11.73
CA ALA A 9 58.41 11.97 -10.96
C ALA A 9 57.25 11.52 -11.91
N ALA A 10 56.86 10.25 -11.81
CA ALA A 10 55.65 9.75 -12.45
C ALA A 10 54.42 10.23 -11.68
N VAL A 11 53.74 11.24 -12.21
CA VAL A 11 52.42 11.68 -11.72
C VAL A 11 51.36 10.65 -12.22
N ALA A 12 50.97 9.75 -11.33
CA ALA A 12 49.82 8.90 -11.58
C ALA A 12 48.53 9.74 -11.45
N LEU A 13 47.98 10.19 -12.59
CA LEU A 13 46.59 10.69 -12.64
C LEU A 13 45.66 9.52 -12.36
N LEU A 14 45.20 9.40 -11.13
CA LEU A 14 44.01 8.60 -10.79
C LEU A 14 42.81 9.29 -11.44
N ALA A 15 42.41 8.78 -12.62
CA ALA A 15 41.14 9.10 -13.19
C ALA A 15 40.04 8.59 -12.26
N LEU A 16 39.49 9.46 -11.43
CA LEU A 16 38.22 9.27 -10.74
C LEU A 16 37.15 9.24 -11.81
N THR A 17 36.94 8.07 -12.43
CA THR A 17 35.72 7.79 -13.16
C THR A 17 34.60 7.74 -12.12
N GLY A 18 34.04 8.90 -11.79
CA GLY A 18 32.79 8.98 -11.09
C GLY A 18 31.78 8.19 -11.94
N CYS A 19 31.38 7.01 -11.45
CA CYS A 19 30.20 6.32 -11.98
C CYS A 19 29.00 7.23 -11.78
N SER A 20 28.77 8.12 -12.74
CA SER A 20 27.47 8.73 -12.94
C SER A 20 26.51 7.58 -13.25
N LYS A 21 25.78 7.10 -12.23
CA LYS A 21 24.68 6.18 -12.47
C LYS A 21 23.76 6.86 -13.48
N SER A 22 23.67 6.31 -14.69
CA SER A 22 22.72 6.78 -15.69
C SER A 22 21.35 6.89 -15.04
N LYS A 23 20.68 8.03 -15.22
CA LYS A 23 19.33 8.24 -14.66
C LYS A 23 18.44 7.14 -15.21
N VAL A 24 17.92 6.28 -14.34
CA VAL A 24 16.97 5.24 -14.73
C VAL A 24 15.68 5.93 -15.18
N VAL A 25 15.28 5.69 -16.42
CA VAL A 25 14.03 6.21 -16.99
C VAL A 25 13.03 5.07 -17.03
N ILE A 26 11.87 5.27 -16.43
CA ILE A 26 10.76 4.32 -16.43
C ILE A 26 9.51 5.08 -16.83
N ASN A 27 8.89 4.67 -17.95
CA ASN A 27 7.68 5.26 -18.52
C ASN A 27 6.48 4.33 -18.46
N GLY A 28 6.69 3.05 -18.12
CA GLY A 28 5.64 2.05 -18.00
C GLY A 28 6.18 0.70 -17.59
N LYS A 29 5.31 -0.30 -17.61
CA LYS A 29 5.58 -1.70 -17.24
C LYS A 29 6.76 -2.29 -17.98
N ALA A 30 6.89 -2.01 -19.28
CA ALA A 30 7.95 -2.57 -20.13
C ALA A 30 9.37 -2.17 -19.66
N ASP A 31 9.50 -1.02 -18.99
CA ASP A 31 10.79 -0.52 -18.49
C ASP A 31 11.19 -1.13 -17.14
N LEU A 32 10.36 -1.97 -16.55
CA LEU A 32 10.59 -2.59 -15.22
C LEU A 32 11.56 -3.78 -15.27
N GLU A 33 11.79 -4.38 -16.45
CA GLU A 33 12.68 -5.53 -16.62
C GLU A 33 14.09 -5.24 -16.07
N GLY A 34 14.60 -6.15 -15.24
CA GLY A 34 15.93 -6.04 -14.63
C GLY A 34 16.09 -4.90 -13.61
N LYS A 35 15.05 -4.15 -13.28
CA LYS A 35 15.12 -3.05 -12.30
C LYS A 35 15.03 -3.56 -10.86
N LYS A 36 15.54 -2.72 -9.95
CA LYS A 36 15.35 -2.92 -8.51
C LYS A 36 14.06 -2.25 -8.09
N ILE A 37 13.05 -3.07 -7.79
CA ILE A 37 11.67 -2.64 -7.60
C ILE A 37 11.28 -2.82 -6.13
N GLY A 38 10.85 -1.72 -5.48
CA GLY A 38 10.25 -1.75 -4.16
C GLY A 38 8.78 -2.13 -4.24
N VAL A 39 8.37 -3.00 -3.33
CA VAL A 39 6.98 -3.45 -3.17
C VAL A 39 6.64 -3.58 -1.69
N GLN A 40 5.37 -3.56 -1.34
CA GLN A 40 4.96 -3.94 0.02
C GLN A 40 4.79 -5.46 0.10
N ALA A 41 5.33 -6.07 1.15
CA ALA A 41 5.29 -7.51 1.35
C ALA A 41 3.85 -8.07 1.43
N GLY A 42 3.60 -9.18 0.76
CA GLY A 42 2.32 -9.89 0.75
C GLY A 42 1.21 -9.23 -0.10
N THR A 43 1.54 -8.18 -0.88
CA THR A 43 0.56 -7.50 -1.73
C THR A 43 0.50 -8.08 -3.15
N THR A 44 -0.58 -7.76 -3.85
CA THR A 44 -0.74 -8.07 -5.29
C THR A 44 0.32 -7.38 -6.14
N GLY A 45 0.79 -6.19 -5.71
CA GLY A 45 1.91 -5.50 -6.35
C GLY A 45 3.22 -6.30 -6.29
N GLU A 46 3.51 -6.94 -5.15
CA GLU A 46 4.67 -7.84 -5.02
C GLU A 46 4.51 -9.05 -5.94
N TRP A 47 3.36 -9.71 -5.91
CA TRP A 47 3.10 -10.88 -6.76
C TRP A 47 3.15 -10.54 -8.25
N PHE A 48 2.58 -9.37 -8.62
CA PHE A 48 2.67 -8.89 -10.00
C PHE A 48 4.12 -8.76 -10.47
N VAL A 49 4.99 -8.13 -9.67
CA VAL A 49 6.41 -7.97 -10.04
C VAL A 49 7.10 -9.32 -10.12
N GLN A 50 6.86 -10.21 -9.15
CA GLN A 50 7.44 -11.54 -9.10
C GLN A 50 7.09 -12.38 -10.33
N ASP A 51 5.82 -12.36 -10.74
CA ASP A 51 5.29 -13.27 -11.75
C ASP A 51 5.41 -12.71 -13.18
N ASN A 52 5.48 -11.37 -13.33
CA ASN A 52 5.33 -10.72 -14.64
C ASN A 52 6.52 -9.86 -15.07
N ILE A 53 7.53 -9.62 -14.22
CA ILE A 53 8.67 -8.77 -14.57
C ILE A 53 9.96 -9.58 -14.58
N PRO A 54 10.46 -10.01 -15.77
CA PRO A 54 11.66 -10.79 -15.87
C PRO A 54 12.88 -10.06 -15.30
N GLY A 55 13.70 -10.80 -14.54
CA GLY A 55 14.95 -10.26 -13.99
C GLY A 55 14.81 -9.15 -12.96
N ALA A 56 13.58 -8.84 -12.49
CA ALA A 56 13.36 -7.87 -11.44
C ALA A 56 14.10 -8.24 -10.15
N GLN A 57 14.76 -7.26 -9.53
CA GLN A 57 15.33 -7.40 -8.19
C GLN A 57 14.33 -6.84 -7.19
N ILE A 58 13.54 -7.73 -6.59
CA ILE A 58 12.46 -7.33 -5.68
C ILE A 58 13.04 -6.93 -4.33
N ALA A 59 12.65 -5.76 -3.85
CA ALA A 59 12.91 -5.29 -2.50
C ALA A 59 11.57 -5.15 -1.77
N SER A 60 11.26 -6.11 -0.87
CA SER A 60 10.01 -6.14 -0.11
C SER A 60 10.14 -5.31 1.16
N PHE A 61 9.15 -4.44 1.38
CA PHE A 61 9.08 -3.53 2.52
C PHE A 61 7.84 -3.79 3.37
N LYS A 62 7.86 -3.32 4.61
CA LYS A 62 6.68 -3.38 5.48
C LYS A 62 5.56 -2.45 5.04
N SER A 63 5.92 -1.35 4.34
CA SER A 63 4.97 -0.37 3.83
C SER A 63 5.45 0.25 2.51
N GLY A 64 4.49 0.79 1.72
CA GLY A 64 4.81 1.60 0.54
C GLY A 64 5.58 2.89 0.88
N ILE A 65 5.40 3.41 2.11
CA ILE A 65 6.12 4.59 2.61
C ILE A 65 7.61 4.28 2.76
N ASP A 66 7.96 3.12 3.34
CA ASP A 66 9.37 2.69 3.47
C ASP A 66 10.01 2.46 2.10
N ALA A 67 9.29 1.82 1.17
CA ALA A 67 9.75 1.65 -0.21
C ALA A 67 10.02 3.00 -0.90
N ALA A 68 9.13 3.98 -0.72
CA ALA A 68 9.29 5.31 -1.29
C ALA A 68 10.50 6.08 -0.70
N LEU A 69 10.84 5.85 0.57
CA LEU A 69 12.04 6.40 1.18
C LEU A 69 13.31 5.86 0.52
N ASP A 70 13.39 4.55 0.31
CA ASP A 70 14.50 3.92 -0.40
C ASP A 70 14.58 4.35 -1.87
N LEU A 71 13.44 4.53 -2.53
CA LEU A 71 13.38 5.12 -3.88
C LEU A 71 13.97 6.53 -3.89
N LYS A 72 13.56 7.37 -2.95
CA LYS A 72 14.06 8.76 -2.83
C LYS A 72 15.57 8.82 -2.63
N ASN A 73 16.10 7.89 -1.83
CA ASN A 73 17.53 7.77 -1.53
C ASN A 73 18.33 7.09 -2.67
N GLY A 74 17.68 6.61 -3.72
CA GLY A 74 18.35 5.95 -4.84
C GLY A 74 18.80 4.51 -4.55
N ALA A 75 18.29 3.89 -3.49
CA ALA A 75 18.58 2.50 -3.14
C ALA A 75 17.82 1.51 -4.04
N ILE A 76 16.67 1.94 -4.60
CA ILE A 76 15.86 1.22 -5.58
C ILE A 76 15.52 2.12 -6.78
N ASP A 77 15.03 1.54 -7.87
CA ASP A 77 14.77 2.24 -9.12
C ASP A 77 13.34 2.79 -9.20
N CYS A 78 12.37 2.04 -8.71
CA CYS A 78 10.95 2.40 -8.66
C CYS A 78 10.22 1.64 -7.54
N VAL A 79 8.96 2.01 -7.32
CA VAL A 79 8.02 1.29 -6.44
C VAL A 79 6.77 0.96 -7.23
N VAL A 80 6.26 -0.27 -7.10
CA VAL A 80 4.91 -0.65 -7.56
C VAL A 80 3.98 -0.64 -6.36
N LEU A 81 2.89 0.11 -6.45
CA LEU A 81 1.96 0.36 -5.36
C LEU A 81 0.59 0.78 -5.91
N ASP A 82 -0.44 0.61 -5.10
CA ASP A 82 -1.79 1.08 -5.40
C ASP A 82 -1.86 2.60 -5.55
N GLU A 83 -2.73 3.07 -6.46
CA GLU A 83 -2.73 4.46 -6.93
C GLU A 83 -2.97 5.49 -5.81
N LEU A 84 -4.01 5.32 -4.97
CA LEU A 84 -4.32 6.34 -3.96
C LEU A 84 -3.22 6.47 -2.90
N PRO A 85 -2.68 5.40 -2.32
CA PRO A 85 -1.51 5.50 -1.45
C PRO A 85 -0.29 6.09 -2.15
N ALA A 86 -0.06 5.75 -3.42
CA ALA A 86 1.01 6.34 -4.21
C ALA A 86 0.84 7.86 -4.39
N GLN A 87 -0.40 8.34 -4.62
CA GLN A 87 -0.71 9.76 -4.72
C GLN A 87 -0.38 10.50 -3.41
N GLU A 88 -0.78 9.95 -2.26
CA GLU A 88 -0.48 10.55 -0.96
C GLU A 88 1.02 10.58 -0.66
N ILE A 89 1.75 9.53 -1.03
CA ILE A 89 3.21 9.48 -0.91
C ILE A 89 3.87 10.57 -1.78
N VAL A 90 3.49 10.66 -3.05
CA VAL A 90 4.07 11.64 -3.99
C VAL A 90 3.72 13.08 -3.60
N LYS A 91 2.50 13.33 -3.11
CA LYS A 91 2.09 14.64 -2.57
C LYS A 91 3.04 15.13 -1.47
N ARG A 92 3.50 14.23 -0.60
CA ARG A 92 4.45 14.52 0.49
C ARG A 92 5.91 14.48 0.06
N ASN A 93 6.22 13.98 -1.16
CA ASN A 93 7.58 13.84 -1.68
C ASN A 93 7.70 14.43 -3.09
N PRO A 94 7.89 15.77 -3.24
CA PRO A 94 7.90 16.46 -4.54
C PRO A 94 8.99 15.99 -5.53
N SER A 95 10.02 15.28 -5.07
CA SER A 95 11.06 14.66 -5.92
C SER A 95 10.61 13.37 -6.60
N LEU A 96 9.45 12.84 -6.23
CA LEU A 96 8.84 11.65 -6.82
C LEU A 96 7.71 12.02 -7.77
N LYS A 97 7.36 11.12 -8.66
CA LYS A 97 6.19 11.19 -9.54
C LYS A 97 5.60 9.81 -9.79
N ILE A 98 4.34 9.80 -10.20
CA ILE A 98 3.63 8.59 -10.61
C ILE A 98 3.77 8.43 -12.13
N VAL A 99 4.01 7.20 -12.56
CA VAL A 99 3.88 6.72 -13.93
C VAL A 99 2.71 5.74 -13.96
N ARG A 100 1.74 6.00 -14.83
CA ARG A 100 0.60 5.11 -15.09
C ARG A 100 0.86 4.29 -16.33
N ASP A 101 0.44 3.04 -16.32
CA ASP A 101 0.54 2.16 -17.48
C ASP A 101 -0.86 1.61 -17.80
N PRO A 102 -1.27 1.59 -19.07
CA PRO A 102 -2.58 1.06 -19.49
C PRO A 102 -2.87 -0.35 -18.99
N PHE A 103 -1.84 -1.18 -18.85
CA PHE A 103 -2.00 -2.53 -18.32
C PHE A 103 -2.67 -2.54 -16.95
N PHE A 104 -2.25 -1.64 -16.03
CA PHE A 104 -2.83 -1.59 -14.69
C PHE A 104 -4.26 -1.03 -14.70
N ALA A 105 -4.53 -0.03 -15.56
CA ALA A 105 -5.86 0.55 -15.69
C ALA A 105 -6.89 -0.46 -16.23
N GLU A 106 -6.44 -1.40 -17.07
CA GLU A 106 -7.27 -2.49 -17.61
C GLU A 106 -7.42 -3.67 -16.64
N ASN A 107 -6.50 -3.80 -15.66
CA ASN A 107 -6.47 -4.90 -14.68
C ASN A 107 -6.69 -4.37 -13.25
N LYS A 108 -7.82 -3.66 -13.05
CA LYS A 108 -8.18 -3.14 -11.72
C LYS A 108 -8.47 -4.26 -10.73
N GLU A 109 -8.14 -3.96 -9.48
CA GLU A 109 -8.35 -4.83 -8.34
C GLU A 109 -9.55 -4.35 -7.51
N GLU A 110 -10.22 -5.25 -6.84
CA GLU A 110 -11.34 -4.93 -5.96
C GLU A 110 -10.94 -5.15 -4.50
N TYR A 111 -11.06 -4.11 -3.67
CA TYR A 111 -10.89 -4.24 -2.21
C TYR A 111 -12.16 -4.75 -1.57
N ALA A 112 -12.01 -5.71 -0.66
CA ALA A 112 -13.08 -6.22 0.17
C ALA A 112 -12.60 -6.51 1.59
N ILE A 113 -13.54 -6.58 2.52
CA ILE A 113 -13.28 -6.93 3.91
C ILE A 113 -13.20 -8.45 4.01
N ALA A 114 -12.15 -8.95 4.67
CA ALA A 114 -11.98 -10.38 4.86
C ALA A 114 -12.40 -10.81 6.26
N VAL A 115 -13.06 -11.96 6.35
CA VAL A 115 -13.41 -12.63 7.60
C VAL A 115 -12.85 -14.05 7.60
N LYS A 116 -12.72 -14.63 8.79
CA LYS A 116 -12.34 -16.04 8.93
C LYS A 116 -13.32 -16.92 8.18
N LYS A 117 -12.79 -17.89 7.44
CA LYS A 117 -13.58 -18.80 6.63
C LYS A 117 -14.70 -19.47 7.42
N GLY A 118 -15.93 -19.37 6.87
CA GLY A 118 -17.13 -19.89 7.50
C GLY A 118 -17.77 -18.96 8.55
N ASN A 119 -17.23 -17.77 8.82
CA ASN A 119 -17.87 -16.79 9.71
C ASN A 119 -18.99 -16.03 8.97
N SER A 120 -20.05 -16.76 8.62
CA SER A 120 -21.17 -16.25 7.82
C SER A 120 -21.96 -15.14 8.51
N ALA A 121 -22.05 -15.16 9.84
CA ALA A 121 -22.80 -14.16 10.60
C ALA A 121 -22.13 -12.78 10.54
N LEU A 122 -20.81 -12.71 10.75
CA LEU A 122 -20.05 -11.46 10.64
C LEU A 122 -20.01 -10.98 9.18
N LEU A 123 -19.82 -11.91 8.22
CA LEU A 123 -19.82 -11.59 6.80
C LEU A 123 -21.15 -10.99 6.34
N ALA A 124 -22.29 -11.54 6.80
CA ALA A 124 -23.61 -10.99 6.51
C ALA A 124 -23.77 -9.57 7.05
N ASN A 125 -23.36 -9.32 8.32
CA ASN A 125 -23.39 -7.98 8.92
C ASN A 125 -22.53 -6.98 8.12
N ILE A 126 -21.32 -7.38 7.70
CA ILE A 126 -20.42 -6.55 6.90
C ILE A 126 -21.07 -6.20 5.56
N ASN A 127 -21.60 -7.20 4.85
CA ASN A 127 -22.26 -7.01 3.56
C ASN A 127 -23.48 -6.09 3.67
N ASP A 128 -24.33 -6.31 4.68
CA ASP A 128 -25.51 -5.48 4.93
C ASP A 128 -25.09 -4.03 5.24
N THR A 129 -24.01 -3.84 6.04
CA THR A 129 -23.50 -2.51 6.35
C THR A 129 -23.01 -1.79 5.10
N ILE A 130 -22.15 -2.43 4.28
CA ILE A 130 -21.65 -1.85 3.03
C ILE A 130 -22.80 -1.51 2.07
N ASN A 131 -23.73 -2.44 1.87
CA ASN A 131 -24.87 -2.23 0.98
C ASN A 131 -25.79 -1.10 1.46
N ASN A 132 -26.05 -1.02 2.77
CA ASN A 132 -26.83 0.07 3.36
C ASN A 132 -26.14 1.42 3.23
N MET A 133 -24.82 1.49 3.45
CA MET A 133 -24.04 2.71 3.24
C MET A 133 -24.10 3.18 1.78
N LYS A 134 -24.00 2.27 0.81
CA LYS A 134 -24.14 2.60 -0.61
C LYS A 134 -25.57 3.08 -0.94
N LYS A 135 -26.60 2.46 -0.34
CA LYS A 135 -27.99 2.80 -0.59
C LYS A 135 -28.45 4.13 0.01
N ASN A 136 -27.92 4.50 1.20
CA ASN A 136 -28.35 5.69 1.93
C ASN A 136 -27.43 6.91 1.71
N GLY A 137 -26.38 6.77 0.87
CA GLY A 137 -25.43 7.84 0.55
C GLY A 137 -24.30 8.03 1.58
N ASP A 138 -24.20 7.21 2.61
CA ASP A 138 -23.11 7.32 3.59
C ASP A 138 -21.77 6.86 3.00
N TYR A 139 -21.81 5.96 2.01
CA TYR A 139 -20.61 5.55 1.30
C TYR A 139 -20.00 6.71 0.50
N GLU A 140 -20.79 7.46 -0.24
CA GLU A 140 -20.34 8.64 -1.00
C GLU A 140 -19.83 9.74 -0.08
N LYS A 141 -20.47 9.94 1.09
CA LYS A 141 -19.94 10.88 2.12
C LYS A 141 -18.56 10.45 2.60
N LEU A 142 -18.36 9.14 2.80
CA LEU A 142 -17.08 8.60 3.24
C LEU A 142 -16.01 8.75 2.14
N VAL A 143 -16.34 8.46 0.88
CA VAL A 143 -15.46 8.71 -0.27
C VAL A 143 -15.08 10.18 -0.35
N ASN A 144 -16.05 11.10 -0.25
CA ASN A 144 -15.77 12.53 -0.32
C ASN A 144 -14.94 13.05 0.87
N ALA A 145 -15.02 12.40 2.03
CA ALA A 145 -14.23 12.75 3.20
C ALA A 145 -12.76 12.36 3.07
N PHE A 146 -12.48 11.16 2.56
CA PHE A 146 -11.12 10.61 2.48
C PHE A 146 -10.47 10.74 1.09
N MET A 147 -11.25 10.91 0.04
CA MET A 147 -10.81 10.98 -1.35
C MET A 147 -11.39 12.22 -2.05
N PRO A 148 -11.30 13.41 -1.44
CA PRO A 148 -11.87 14.62 -2.02
C PRO A 148 -11.07 15.05 -3.26
N ALA A 149 -11.75 15.62 -4.25
CA ALA A 149 -11.14 16.05 -5.50
C ALA A 149 -10.03 17.10 -5.32
N ASP A 150 -10.10 17.90 -4.25
CA ASP A 150 -9.07 18.90 -3.89
C ASP A 150 -7.92 18.31 -3.05
N GLY A 151 -7.99 17.03 -2.71
CA GLY A 151 -7.01 16.32 -1.91
C GLY A 151 -6.97 16.71 -0.42
N ASN A 152 -7.97 17.45 0.09
CA ASN A 152 -8.04 17.90 1.49
C ASN A 152 -8.91 16.93 2.31
N ILE A 153 -8.30 15.87 2.84
CA ILE A 153 -8.97 14.86 3.65
C ILE A 153 -9.66 15.51 4.87
N GLN A 154 -10.93 15.16 5.07
CA GLN A 154 -11.75 15.60 6.20
C GLN A 154 -12.10 14.38 7.05
N ILE A 155 -11.30 14.08 8.06
CA ILE A 155 -11.51 12.89 8.92
C ILE A 155 -12.83 13.05 9.67
N PRO A 156 -13.83 12.16 9.45
CA PRO A 156 -15.08 12.21 10.19
C PRO A 156 -14.86 11.99 11.69
N ALA A 157 -15.74 12.53 12.52
CA ALA A 157 -15.73 12.20 13.95
C ALA A 157 -15.95 10.69 14.13
N SER A 158 -15.13 10.08 14.99
CA SER A 158 -15.27 8.66 15.31
C SER A 158 -16.63 8.38 15.93
N GLU A 159 -17.28 7.31 15.47
CA GLU A 159 -18.56 6.87 16.02
C GLU A 159 -18.34 6.03 17.29
N ALA A 160 -19.03 6.41 18.37
CA ALA A 160 -18.97 5.62 19.58
C ALA A 160 -19.55 4.21 19.35
N THR A 161 -18.76 3.21 19.62
CA THR A 161 -19.15 1.80 19.58
C THR A 161 -19.16 1.21 21.01
N SER A 162 -20.03 0.26 21.28
CA SER A 162 -20.19 -0.34 22.62
C SER A 162 -20.56 -1.82 22.51
N GLY A 163 -20.43 -2.55 23.59
CA GLY A 163 -20.69 -3.98 23.66
C GLY A 163 -19.42 -4.82 23.72
N GLU A 164 -19.54 -6.08 23.37
CA GLU A 164 -18.40 -6.97 23.24
C GLU A 164 -17.44 -6.50 22.14
N LYS A 165 -16.16 -6.77 22.31
CA LYS A 165 -15.14 -6.37 21.35
C LYS A 165 -15.31 -7.10 20.02
N VAL A 166 -15.04 -6.39 18.94
CA VAL A 166 -14.73 -6.93 17.61
C VAL A 166 -13.44 -6.30 17.14
N ILE A 167 -12.48 -7.10 16.71
CA ILE A 167 -11.12 -6.66 16.41
C ILE A 167 -10.92 -6.56 14.90
N LEU A 168 -10.66 -5.36 14.43
CA LEU A 168 -10.26 -5.06 13.05
C LEU A 168 -8.74 -5.14 12.95
N GLY A 169 -8.23 -6.02 12.09
CA GLY A 169 -6.81 -6.04 11.70
C GLY A 169 -6.56 -5.16 10.49
N THR A 170 -5.52 -4.34 10.56
CA THR A 170 -5.15 -3.40 9.50
C THR A 170 -3.63 -3.21 9.43
N ASN A 171 -3.14 -2.51 8.37
CA ASN A 171 -1.76 -2.04 8.30
C ASN A 171 -1.75 -0.52 8.12
N ALA A 172 -1.62 0.21 9.22
CA ALA A 172 -1.87 1.66 9.32
C ALA A 172 -0.76 2.53 8.67
N ALA A 173 -0.35 2.18 7.46
CA ALA A 173 0.62 2.88 6.63
C ALA A 173 0.15 3.02 5.15
N PHE A 174 -1.18 3.01 4.93
CA PHE A 174 -1.80 2.95 3.61
C PHE A 174 -2.87 4.05 3.42
N PRO A 175 -2.50 5.35 3.49
CA PRO A 175 -3.45 6.44 3.31
C PRO A 175 -4.03 6.45 1.88
N PRO A 176 -5.31 6.80 1.70
CA PRO A 176 -6.26 7.32 2.70
C PRO A 176 -7.09 6.25 3.41
N PHE A 177 -6.82 4.96 3.19
CA PHE A 177 -7.62 3.85 3.71
C PHE A 177 -7.38 3.61 5.20
N GLU A 178 -6.14 3.45 5.63
CA GLU A 178 -5.72 3.29 7.03
C GLU A 178 -4.34 3.90 7.27
N TYR A 179 -4.25 4.82 8.21
CA TYR A 179 -3.00 5.50 8.53
C TYR A 179 -3.02 6.10 9.93
N VAL A 180 -1.82 6.39 10.44
CA VAL A 180 -1.66 7.05 11.73
C VAL A 180 -1.80 8.57 11.58
N GLU A 181 -2.73 9.18 12.32
CA GLU A 181 -2.87 10.62 12.46
C GLU A 181 -2.77 11.00 13.94
N GLY A 182 -1.68 11.63 14.33
CA GLY A 182 -1.37 11.91 15.73
C GLY A 182 -1.16 10.63 16.54
N LYS A 183 -2.12 10.31 17.43
CA LYS A 183 -2.10 9.09 18.26
C LYS A 183 -3.16 8.06 17.82
N ASN A 184 -3.92 8.36 16.80
CA ASN A 184 -5.05 7.55 16.36
C ASN A 184 -4.75 6.88 15.03
N ILE A 185 -5.30 5.69 14.83
CA ILE A 185 -5.40 5.08 13.51
C ILE A 185 -6.73 5.52 12.92
N VAL A 186 -6.67 6.11 11.73
CA VAL A 186 -7.81 6.69 11.02
C VAL A 186 -7.80 6.27 9.56
N GLY A 187 -8.86 6.56 8.83
CA GLY A 187 -8.94 6.30 7.40
C GLY A 187 -10.30 5.78 6.98
N PHE A 188 -10.46 5.60 5.69
CA PHE A 188 -11.68 5.10 5.07
C PHE A 188 -12.08 3.73 5.66
N ASP A 189 -11.12 2.78 5.71
CA ASP A 189 -11.34 1.43 6.21
C ASP A 189 -11.64 1.40 7.71
N ILE A 190 -11.00 2.28 8.46
CA ILE A 190 -11.24 2.41 9.91
C ILE A 190 -12.64 2.92 10.18
N THR A 191 -13.07 3.98 9.49
CA THR A 191 -14.43 4.55 9.65
C THR A 191 -15.49 3.56 9.19
N MET A 192 -15.24 2.79 8.13
CA MET A 192 -16.12 1.70 7.72
C MET A 192 -16.18 0.59 8.79
N GLY A 193 -15.03 0.26 9.39
CA GLY A 193 -14.95 -0.68 10.52
C GLY A 193 -15.78 -0.23 11.74
N GLU A 194 -15.78 1.07 12.06
CA GLU A 194 -16.64 1.63 13.10
C GLU A 194 -18.12 1.42 12.81
N LYS A 195 -18.56 1.65 11.56
CA LYS A 195 -19.95 1.42 11.15
C LYS A 195 -20.34 -0.05 11.22
N ILE A 196 -19.44 -0.96 10.82
CA ILE A 196 -19.64 -2.40 10.92
C ILE A 196 -19.77 -2.83 12.40
N ALA A 197 -18.89 -2.37 13.26
CA ALA A 197 -18.95 -2.68 14.68
C ALA A 197 -20.26 -2.16 15.31
N LYS A 198 -20.66 -0.95 14.97
CA LYS A 198 -21.91 -0.33 15.44
C LYS A 198 -23.14 -1.12 15.02
N THR A 199 -23.24 -1.54 13.75
CA THR A 199 -24.35 -2.34 13.25
C THR A 199 -24.39 -3.74 13.85
N ALA A 200 -23.22 -4.29 14.21
CA ALA A 200 -23.10 -5.55 14.95
C ALA A 200 -23.39 -5.41 16.47
N GLY A 201 -23.62 -4.19 16.98
CA GLY A 201 -23.76 -3.94 18.43
C GLY A 201 -22.48 -4.26 19.21
N ARG A 202 -21.31 -4.03 18.59
CA ARG A 202 -20.00 -4.37 19.17
C ARG A 202 -19.11 -3.14 19.34
N LYS A 203 -18.11 -3.25 20.19
CA LYS A 203 -17.07 -2.23 20.37
C LYS A 203 -15.90 -2.53 19.43
N LEU A 204 -15.57 -1.58 18.52
CA LEU A 204 -14.39 -1.72 17.67
C LEU A 204 -13.11 -1.61 18.49
N GLU A 205 -12.18 -2.52 18.22
CA GLU A 205 -10.78 -2.41 18.57
C GLU A 205 -9.96 -2.56 17.28
N VAL A 206 -9.00 -1.66 17.05
CA VAL A 206 -8.15 -1.69 15.85
C VAL A 206 -6.78 -2.24 16.22
N MET A 207 -6.32 -3.24 15.49
CA MET A 207 -5.01 -3.87 15.67
C MET A 207 -4.15 -3.64 14.43
N ASP A 208 -3.09 -2.83 14.58
CA ASP A 208 -2.12 -2.57 13.53
C ASP A 208 -1.04 -3.66 13.49
N MET A 209 -0.78 -4.19 12.29
CA MET A 209 0.27 -5.19 12.08
C MET A 209 0.76 -5.16 10.62
N ALA A 210 1.84 -5.90 10.32
CA ALA A 210 2.33 -6.05 8.97
C ALA A 210 1.25 -6.68 8.07
N PHE A 211 1.12 -6.20 6.82
CA PHE A 211 0.05 -6.62 5.91
C PHE A 211 0.05 -8.14 5.66
N ASP A 212 1.22 -8.73 5.44
CA ASP A 212 1.40 -10.17 5.25
C ASP A 212 1.03 -11.03 6.46
N SER A 213 0.93 -10.42 7.65
CA SER A 213 0.53 -11.07 8.90
C SER A 213 -0.98 -11.08 9.12
N LEU A 214 -1.77 -10.30 8.36
CA LEU A 214 -3.21 -10.13 8.59
C LEU A 214 -4.01 -11.42 8.40
N ILE A 215 -3.83 -12.13 7.29
CA ILE A 215 -4.55 -13.40 7.04
C ILE A 215 -4.15 -14.47 8.07
N PRO A 216 -2.87 -14.71 8.40
CA PRO A 216 -2.50 -15.58 9.50
C PRO A 216 -3.16 -15.21 10.84
N ALA A 217 -3.19 -13.93 11.21
CA ALA A 217 -3.82 -13.45 12.44
C ALA A 217 -5.34 -13.70 12.45
N LEU A 218 -6.00 -13.50 11.31
CA LEU A 218 -7.43 -13.79 11.14
C LEU A 218 -7.73 -15.29 11.28
N GLN A 219 -6.91 -16.15 10.69
CA GLN A 219 -7.04 -17.60 10.79
C GLN A 219 -6.84 -18.08 12.24
N ALA A 220 -5.86 -17.49 12.95
CA ALA A 220 -5.60 -17.77 14.35
C ALA A 220 -6.70 -17.25 15.30
N GLY A 221 -7.58 -16.34 14.82
CA GLY A 221 -8.62 -15.72 15.67
C GLY A 221 -8.07 -14.59 16.55
N THR A 222 -6.89 -14.04 16.24
CA THR A 222 -6.33 -12.87 16.92
C THR A 222 -7.08 -11.60 16.55
N ILE A 223 -7.61 -11.54 15.33
CA ILE A 223 -8.50 -10.51 14.81
C ILE A 223 -9.76 -11.16 14.26
N ASP A 224 -10.85 -10.40 14.17
CA ASP A 224 -12.15 -10.89 13.73
C ASP A 224 -12.41 -10.63 12.24
N PHE A 225 -11.87 -9.52 11.72
CA PHE A 225 -11.96 -9.17 10.30
C PHE A 225 -10.78 -8.29 9.89
N ILE A 226 -10.53 -8.21 8.57
CA ILE A 226 -9.49 -7.38 7.97
C ILE A 226 -10.15 -6.31 7.12
N ALA A 227 -9.80 -5.03 7.37
CA ALA A 227 -10.03 -3.92 6.47
C ALA A 227 -8.69 -3.19 6.32
N ALA A 228 -8.06 -3.32 5.14
CA ALA A 228 -6.67 -2.95 4.91
C ALA A 228 -6.37 -2.76 3.41
N GLY A 229 -7.30 -2.18 2.62
CA GLY A 229 -7.14 -2.09 1.16
C GLY A 229 -6.87 -3.46 0.54
N MET A 230 -7.44 -4.53 1.09
CA MET A 230 -7.09 -5.90 0.70
C MET A 230 -7.82 -6.32 -0.59
N SER A 231 -7.06 -6.52 -1.67
CA SER A 231 -7.57 -7.00 -2.95
C SER A 231 -8.09 -8.42 -2.84
N VAL A 232 -9.25 -8.68 -3.45
CA VAL A 232 -9.82 -10.00 -3.61
C VAL A 232 -9.00 -10.79 -4.65
N THR A 233 -8.45 -11.92 -4.25
CA THR A 233 -7.76 -12.85 -5.16
C THR A 233 -8.19 -14.28 -4.92
N GLU A 234 -8.07 -15.13 -5.94
CA GLU A 234 -8.40 -16.56 -5.81
C GLU A 234 -7.50 -17.26 -4.77
N GLU A 235 -6.25 -16.81 -4.64
CA GLU A 235 -5.33 -17.36 -3.64
C GLU A 235 -5.79 -17.02 -2.22
N ARG A 236 -6.16 -15.77 -1.97
CA ARG A 236 -6.67 -15.33 -0.66
C ARG A 236 -8.01 -15.98 -0.31
N LYS A 237 -8.90 -16.19 -1.30
CA LYS A 237 -10.18 -16.89 -1.12
C LYS A 237 -10.04 -18.32 -0.62
N LYS A 238 -8.91 -18.96 -0.81
CA LYS A 238 -8.66 -20.30 -0.22
C LYS A 238 -8.61 -20.24 1.31
N ASN A 239 -8.21 -19.11 1.86
CA ASN A 239 -7.89 -18.93 3.27
C ASN A 239 -8.92 -18.11 4.06
N VAL A 240 -9.66 -17.22 3.39
CA VAL A 240 -10.62 -16.30 4.00
C VAL A 240 -11.89 -16.21 3.15
N ASP A 241 -12.97 -15.69 3.74
CA ASP A 241 -14.16 -15.28 3.00
C ASP A 241 -14.17 -13.75 2.87
N PHE A 242 -14.57 -13.25 1.69
CA PHE A 242 -14.61 -11.82 1.40
C PHE A 242 -16.02 -11.28 1.37
N SER A 243 -16.18 -10.04 1.79
CA SER A 243 -17.42 -9.28 1.60
C SER A 243 -17.67 -8.94 0.13
N VAL A 244 -18.80 -8.30 -0.14
CA VAL A 244 -18.98 -7.53 -1.38
C VAL A 244 -17.86 -6.48 -1.48
N PRO A 245 -17.33 -6.23 -2.70
CA PRO A 245 -16.30 -5.22 -2.88
C PRO A 245 -16.79 -3.82 -2.48
N TYR A 246 -15.89 -3.05 -1.89
CA TYR A 246 -16.20 -1.67 -1.51
C TYR A 246 -15.43 -0.63 -2.33
N PHE A 247 -14.28 -0.97 -2.89
CA PHE A 247 -13.45 -0.04 -3.65
C PHE A 247 -12.77 -0.75 -4.82
N ALA A 248 -12.52 -0.03 -5.94
CA ALA A 248 -11.72 -0.51 -7.06
C ALA A 248 -10.42 0.29 -7.14
N SER A 249 -9.29 -0.38 -7.17
CA SER A 249 -7.95 0.19 -7.25
C SER A 249 -7.20 -0.28 -8.49
N GLU A 250 -6.15 0.44 -8.85
CA GLU A 250 -5.17 0.02 -9.84
C GLU A 250 -3.76 0.21 -9.30
N GLN A 251 -2.80 -0.58 -9.81
CA GLN A 251 -1.40 -0.40 -9.49
C GLN A 251 -0.82 0.76 -10.30
N VAL A 252 0.19 1.41 -9.75
CA VAL A 252 0.98 2.44 -10.44
C VAL A 252 2.46 2.27 -10.12
N ILE A 253 3.30 2.98 -10.87
CA ILE A 253 4.75 2.96 -10.66
C ILE A 253 5.18 4.33 -10.11
N ILE A 254 5.84 4.35 -8.97
CA ILE A 254 6.44 5.57 -8.42
C ILE A 254 7.91 5.61 -8.83
N VAL A 255 8.35 6.75 -9.36
CA VAL A 255 9.73 6.98 -9.81
C VAL A 255 10.26 8.34 -9.33
N ARG A 256 11.58 8.53 -9.33
CA ARG A 256 12.20 9.85 -9.16
C ARG A 256 11.97 10.72 -10.40
N LYS A 257 11.81 12.04 -10.20
CA LYS A 257 11.72 13.05 -11.28
C LYS A 257 13.03 13.22 -12.03
#